data_64b8e9ccf42f42d766fc9411c2eb3312
#
_entry.id   64b8e9ccf42f42d766fc9411c2eb3312
#
_cell.length_a   1.000
_cell.length_b   1.000
_cell.length_c   1.000
_cell.angle_alpha   90.00
_cell.angle_beta   90.00
_cell.angle_gamma   90.00
#
_symmetry.space_group_name_H-M   'P 1'
#
loop_
_entity.id
_entity.type
_entity.pdbx_description
1 polymer ?
#
loop_
_entity_poly.entity_id
_entity_poly.type
_entity_poly.pdbx_seq_one_letter_code
_entity_poly.pdbx_strand_id
1 'polypeptide(L)'
;MVKDDETGGILADLFYDGDSVIAMHGGEGGRGNAKFKSSRRKSPTFAQSGEVTKEACIVLELKTIADVGLVGYPNAGKSTLLSVLTSARPKIANYQFTTLSPNLGVARVYDKSFTIADIPGLIEGASEGAGLGHYFLRHVERTRLFLIVVDASGQEERDPYNDYKVIINELKKHDKALVDTPRIIVLNKMDMPESENNAKQFISKLKKTKNPPIVIKVSAHTHMGIEELLTITAKRVYELPKPEPIEFEKFEYTKADPTRYEITRDDDGAYVIIGGFVDELIRNVVLSDAQSFAYFQKVMKDKGIIKHLRKLGAKDGDTVRIADFDFEFVDD
;
A
#
# COMPACT_ATOMS: atom_id res chain seq x y z
N MET A 1 -0.55 -3.60 1.86
CA MET A 1 -0.01 -2.65 2.84
C MET A 1 -1.09 -1.67 3.23
N VAL A 2 -1.18 -1.34 4.51
CA VAL A 2 -2.15 -0.38 5.07
C VAL A 2 -1.37 0.85 5.52
N LYS A 3 -1.75 2.02 5.04
CA LYS A 3 -1.09 3.30 5.33
C LYS A 3 -2.10 4.32 5.82
N ASP A 4 -1.64 5.25 6.63
CA ASP A 4 -2.37 6.47 6.93
C ASP A 4 -2.30 7.44 5.73
N ASP A 5 -3.43 8.03 5.36
CA ASP A 5 -3.53 8.90 4.17
C ASP A 5 -2.85 10.26 4.38
N GLU A 6 -2.91 10.81 5.60
CA GLU A 6 -2.36 12.14 5.90
C GLU A 6 -0.83 12.13 6.02
N THR A 7 -0.28 11.16 6.73
CA THR A 7 1.15 11.10 7.04
C THR A 7 1.93 10.18 6.10
N GLY A 8 1.24 9.29 5.38
CA GLY A 8 1.86 8.20 4.62
C GLY A 8 2.48 7.10 5.51
N GLY A 9 2.29 7.18 6.82
CA GLY A 9 2.82 6.23 7.78
C GLY A 9 2.27 4.81 7.58
N ILE A 10 3.13 3.80 7.69
CA ILE A 10 2.74 2.41 7.46
C ILE A 10 2.16 1.82 8.76
N LEU A 11 0.88 1.46 8.73
CA LEU A 11 0.18 0.80 9.84
C LEU A 11 0.49 -0.71 9.88
N ALA A 12 0.47 -1.35 8.71
CA ALA A 12 0.77 -2.78 8.58
C ALA A 12 1.10 -3.17 7.14
N ASP A 13 1.89 -4.23 6.99
CA ASP A 13 2.02 -4.98 5.75
C ASP A 13 1.34 -6.35 5.93
N LEU A 14 0.13 -6.51 5.37
CA LEU A 14 -0.62 -7.76 5.41
C LEU A 14 -0.10 -8.66 4.29
N PHE A 15 0.90 -9.45 4.60
CA PHE A 15 1.68 -10.18 3.61
C PHE A 15 1.21 -11.62 3.41
N TYR A 16 0.80 -12.30 4.49
CA TYR A 16 0.36 -13.68 4.45
C TYR A 16 -1.17 -13.78 4.41
N ASP A 17 -1.66 -14.87 3.84
CA ASP A 17 -3.08 -15.20 3.90
C ASP A 17 -3.53 -15.36 5.36
N GLY A 18 -4.60 -14.65 5.74
CA GLY A 18 -5.08 -14.61 7.11
C GLY A 18 -4.50 -13.50 7.97
N ASP A 19 -3.51 -12.73 7.49
CA ASP A 19 -3.01 -11.57 8.22
C ASP A 19 -4.13 -10.54 8.43
N SER A 20 -4.17 -9.99 9.64
CA SER A 20 -5.13 -8.95 10.02
C SER A 20 -4.48 -7.88 10.88
N VAL A 21 -4.97 -6.66 10.79
CA VAL A 21 -4.56 -5.54 11.62
C VAL A 21 -5.77 -4.73 12.06
N ILE A 22 -5.74 -4.28 13.29
CA ILE A 22 -6.68 -3.27 13.76
C ILE A 22 -6.05 -1.92 13.45
N ALA A 23 -6.58 -1.22 12.45
CA ALA A 23 -6.07 0.08 12.04
C ALA A 23 -6.34 1.15 13.11
N MET A 24 -7.54 1.15 13.67
CA MET A 24 -7.95 2.05 14.75
C MET A 24 -8.83 1.34 15.75
N HIS A 25 -8.74 1.73 17.00
CA HIS A 25 -9.65 1.27 18.05
C HIS A 25 -10.86 2.19 18.14
N GLY A 26 -12.04 1.60 18.33
CA GLY A 26 -13.24 2.35 18.69
C GLY A 26 -13.11 2.98 20.07
N GLY A 27 -13.91 4.01 20.32
CA GLY A 27 -14.00 4.64 21.62
C GLY A 27 -14.72 3.76 22.65
N GLU A 28 -14.44 4.03 23.93
CA GLU A 28 -15.16 3.37 25.01
C GLU A 28 -16.62 3.80 25.06
N GLY A 29 -17.52 2.85 25.27
CA GLY A 29 -18.94 3.13 25.44
C GLY A 29 -19.23 3.97 26.68
N GLY A 30 -20.29 4.78 26.63
CA GLY A 30 -20.77 5.54 27.76
C GLY A 30 -21.38 4.66 28.89
N ARG A 31 -21.56 5.25 30.02
CA ARG A 31 -22.20 4.59 31.19
C ARG A 31 -23.53 5.25 31.52
N GLY A 32 -24.60 4.50 31.45
CA GLY A 32 -25.93 4.99 31.83
C GLY A 32 -26.04 5.34 33.34
N ASN A 33 -27.05 6.13 33.69
CA ASN A 33 -27.30 6.63 35.04
C ASN A 33 -27.36 5.53 36.13
N ALA A 34 -27.81 4.33 35.78
CA ALA A 34 -27.87 3.18 36.71
C ALA A 34 -26.48 2.79 37.27
N LYS A 35 -25.40 3.02 36.50
CA LYS A 35 -24.01 2.74 36.93
C LYS A 35 -23.50 3.73 37.98
N PHE A 36 -24.16 4.88 38.15
CA PHE A 36 -23.79 5.94 39.11
C PHE A 36 -24.68 5.94 40.38
N LYS A 37 -25.56 4.94 40.51
CA LYS A 37 -26.38 4.74 41.70
C LYS A 37 -25.51 4.42 42.89
N SER A 38 -25.77 5.11 44.01
CA SER A 38 -25.08 4.89 45.29
C SER A 38 -26.09 4.98 46.45
N SER A 39 -25.68 4.62 47.67
CA SER A 39 -26.51 4.72 48.87
C SER A 39 -26.98 6.14 49.15
N ARG A 40 -26.17 7.15 48.79
CA ARG A 40 -26.51 8.58 48.93
C ARG A 40 -27.29 9.13 47.74
N ARG A 41 -27.15 8.54 46.56
CA ARG A 41 -27.76 9.01 45.31
C ARG A 41 -28.54 7.84 44.66
N LYS A 42 -29.79 7.69 45.04
CA LYS A 42 -30.64 6.56 44.63
C LYS A 42 -31.11 6.63 43.16
N SER A 43 -31.25 7.83 42.60
CA SER A 43 -31.74 8.10 41.26
C SER A 43 -30.91 9.22 40.63
N PRO A 44 -29.66 8.92 40.13
CA PRO A 44 -28.88 9.91 39.43
C PRO A 44 -29.51 10.28 38.07
N THR A 45 -29.49 11.54 37.73
CA THR A 45 -30.06 12.09 36.49
C THR A 45 -29.01 12.25 35.38
N PHE A 46 -27.76 12.01 35.73
CA PHE A 46 -26.62 12.13 34.78
C PHE A 46 -26.15 10.76 34.29
N ALA A 47 -25.54 10.76 33.14
CA ALA A 47 -24.88 9.62 32.49
C ALA A 47 -23.50 10.06 31.97
N GLN A 48 -22.63 9.11 31.71
CA GLN A 48 -21.35 9.35 31.04
C GLN A 48 -21.53 9.11 29.55
N SER A 49 -21.13 10.05 28.73
CA SER A 49 -21.11 9.90 27.27
C SER A 49 -20.02 8.91 26.83
N GLY A 50 -20.16 8.35 25.63
CA GLY A 50 -19.12 7.57 25.00
C GLY A 50 -17.91 8.45 24.64
N GLU A 51 -16.78 7.79 24.41
CA GLU A 51 -15.57 8.44 23.93
C GLU A 51 -15.75 8.82 22.45
N VAL A 52 -15.56 10.09 22.12
CA VAL A 52 -15.53 10.55 20.73
C VAL A 52 -14.17 10.19 20.14
N THR A 53 -14.16 9.46 19.05
CA THR A 53 -12.95 9.04 18.35
C THR A 53 -12.74 9.93 17.14
N LYS A 54 -11.47 10.07 16.73
CA LYS A 54 -11.12 10.75 15.48
C LYS A 54 -11.40 9.83 14.30
N GLU A 55 -11.88 10.40 13.22
CA GLU A 55 -11.92 9.74 11.92
C GLU A 55 -10.52 9.80 11.29
N ALA A 56 -10.13 8.75 10.58
CA ALA A 56 -8.92 8.73 9.79
C ALA A 56 -9.16 8.04 8.45
N CYS A 57 -8.52 8.56 7.42
CA CYS A 57 -8.49 7.94 6.11
C CYS A 57 -7.30 6.99 6.02
N ILE A 58 -7.55 5.78 5.55
CA ILE A 58 -6.48 4.79 5.31
C ILE A 58 -6.39 4.46 3.83
N VAL A 59 -5.17 4.31 3.35
CA VAL A 59 -4.88 3.85 1.99
C VAL A 59 -4.52 2.37 2.02
N LEU A 60 -5.25 1.57 1.24
CA LEU A 60 -4.93 0.17 1.02
C LEU A 60 -4.13 0.04 -0.27
N GLU A 61 -2.84 -0.26 -0.17
CA GLU A 61 -1.96 -0.46 -1.31
C GLU A 61 -1.73 -1.95 -1.56
N LEU A 62 -2.20 -2.44 -2.71
CA LEU A 62 -1.91 -3.81 -3.14
C LEU A 62 -0.53 -3.85 -3.79
N LYS A 63 0.45 -4.50 -3.14
CA LYS A 63 1.86 -4.53 -3.59
C LYS A 63 2.24 -5.71 -4.46
N THR A 64 1.47 -6.78 -4.47
CA THR A 64 1.78 -7.98 -5.25
C THR A 64 0.97 -7.95 -6.54
N ILE A 65 1.64 -7.75 -7.67
CA ILE A 65 0.97 -7.79 -8.97
C ILE A 65 1.05 -9.20 -9.57
N ALA A 66 2.23 -9.83 -9.55
CA ALA A 66 2.40 -11.15 -10.14
C ALA A 66 3.62 -11.90 -9.59
N ASP A 67 3.56 -13.23 -9.62
CA ASP A 67 4.70 -14.11 -9.33
C ASP A 67 5.73 -14.06 -10.47
N VAL A 68 5.24 -13.88 -11.71
CA VAL A 68 6.03 -13.91 -12.94
C VAL A 68 5.79 -12.65 -13.75
N GLY A 69 6.85 -11.97 -14.14
CA GLY A 69 6.80 -10.79 -15.02
C GLY A 69 7.24 -11.13 -16.44
N LEU A 70 6.44 -10.75 -17.45
CA LEU A 70 6.85 -10.79 -18.84
C LEU A 70 7.57 -9.49 -19.18
N VAL A 71 8.81 -9.60 -19.65
CA VAL A 71 9.65 -8.47 -20.05
C VAL A 71 10.15 -8.70 -21.47
N GLY A 72 10.08 -7.70 -22.32
CA GLY A 72 10.50 -7.84 -23.71
C GLY A 72 10.16 -6.61 -24.53
N TYR A 73 10.74 -6.49 -25.69
CA TYR A 73 10.44 -5.41 -26.64
C TYR A 73 8.97 -5.39 -27.05
N PRO A 74 8.45 -4.23 -27.50
CA PRO A 74 7.19 -4.19 -28.23
C PRO A 74 7.21 -5.20 -29.38
N ASN A 75 6.05 -5.76 -29.69
CA ASN A 75 5.87 -6.75 -30.74
C ASN A 75 6.66 -8.08 -30.58
N ALA A 76 7.38 -8.29 -29.49
CA ALA A 76 7.98 -9.60 -29.17
C ALA A 76 6.94 -10.70 -28.87
N GLY A 77 5.66 -10.33 -28.77
CA GLY A 77 4.54 -11.25 -28.55
C GLY A 77 4.19 -11.50 -27.09
N LYS A 78 4.56 -10.59 -26.16
CA LYS A 78 4.27 -10.72 -24.71
C LYS A 78 2.78 -10.91 -24.41
N SER A 79 1.92 -10.05 -24.92
CA SER A 79 0.47 -10.10 -24.65
C SER A 79 -0.18 -11.34 -25.28
N THR A 80 0.29 -11.77 -26.46
CA THR A 80 -0.13 -13.03 -27.09
C THR A 80 0.32 -14.22 -26.22
N LEU A 81 1.57 -14.20 -25.76
CA LEU A 81 2.10 -15.25 -24.89
C LEU A 81 1.32 -15.31 -23.59
N LEU A 82 1.02 -14.16 -22.95
CA LEU A 82 0.20 -14.09 -21.76
C LEU A 82 -1.17 -14.76 -21.98
N SER A 83 -1.84 -14.46 -23.09
CA SER A 83 -3.17 -15.02 -23.38
C SER A 83 -3.16 -16.53 -23.56
N VAL A 84 -2.05 -17.10 -24.04
CA VAL A 84 -1.88 -18.55 -24.24
C VAL A 84 -1.44 -19.26 -22.96
N LEU A 85 -0.64 -18.60 -22.12
CA LEU A 85 -0.17 -19.16 -20.84
C LEU A 85 -1.25 -19.16 -19.75
N THR A 86 -2.31 -18.40 -19.90
CA THR A 86 -3.31 -18.18 -18.83
C THR A 86 -4.63 -18.90 -19.14
N SER A 87 -5.25 -19.43 -18.08
CA SER A 87 -6.49 -20.21 -18.18
C SER A 87 -7.75 -19.38 -18.45
N ALA A 88 -7.68 -18.08 -18.27
CA ALA A 88 -8.76 -17.13 -18.52
C ALA A 88 -8.21 -15.94 -19.31
N ARG A 89 -9.09 -15.22 -20.04
CA ARG A 89 -8.67 -13.98 -20.72
C ARG A 89 -7.98 -13.04 -19.73
N PRO A 90 -6.77 -12.54 -20.05
CA PRO A 90 -6.07 -11.59 -19.22
C PRO A 90 -6.97 -10.39 -18.91
N LYS A 91 -6.99 -9.95 -17.67
CA LYS A 91 -7.73 -8.76 -17.26
C LYS A 91 -6.79 -7.57 -17.22
N ILE A 92 -7.23 -6.46 -17.80
CA ILE A 92 -6.56 -5.16 -17.63
C ILE A 92 -6.80 -4.73 -16.19
N ALA A 93 -5.73 -4.58 -15.43
CA ALA A 93 -5.82 -4.05 -14.06
C ALA A 93 -5.63 -2.54 -14.12
N ASN A 94 -6.71 -1.80 -13.91
CA ASN A 94 -6.67 -0.33 -13.83
C ASN A 94 -6.19 0.08 -12.44
N TYR A 95 -4.91 0.31 -12.31
CA TYR A 95 -4.35 0.91 -11.10
C TYR A 95 -4.36 2.44 -11.27
N GLN A 96 -5.00 3.17 -10.35
CA GLN A 96 -5.18 4.64 -10.41
C GLN A 96 -3.87 5.44 -10.51
N PHE A 97 -2.73 4.79 -10.27
CA PHE A 97 -1.39 5.41 -10.25
C PHE A 97 -0.48 4.90 -11.37
N THR A 98 -0.98 4.15 -12.35
CA THR A 98 -0.21 3.70 -13.52
C THR A 98 -0.81 4.30 -14.77
N THR A 99 0.01 4.99 -15.57
CA THR A 99 -0.41 5.49 -16.90
C THR A 99 -0.51 4.34 -17.92
N LEU A 100 0.10 3.18 -17.62
CA LEU A 100 0.00 1.95 -18.40
C LEU A 100 -0.54 0.84 -17.49
N SER A 101 -1.73 0.35 -17.79
CA SER A 101 -2.36 -0.74 -17.04
C SER A 101 -1.73 -2.09 -17.41
N PRO A 102 -1.17 -2.86 -16.47
CA PRO A 102 -0.63 -4.17 -16.76
C PRO A 102 -1.75 -5.16 -17.10
N ASN A 103 -1.47 -6.06 -18.04
CA ASN A 103 -2.34 -7.19 -18.29
C ASN A 103 -1.95 -8.33 -17.33
N LEU A 104 -2.91 -8.81 -16.57
CA LEU A 104 -2.73 -9.87 -15.59
C LEU A 104 -3.44 -11.14 -16.01
N GLY A 105 -2.82 -12.28 -15.77
CA GLY A 105 -3.43 -13.58 -16.00
C GLY A 105 -3.01 -14.58 -14.93
N VAL A 106 -3.84 -15.61 -14.73
CA VAL A 106 -3.55 -16.72 -13.84
C VAL A 106 -3.25 -17.95 -14.67
N ALA A 107 -2.05 -18.47 -14.53
CA ALA A 107 -1.63 -19.73 -15.11
C ALA A 107 -1.87 -20.88 -14.11
N ARG A 108 -2.29 -22.04 -14.62
CA ARG A 108 -2.49 -23.26 -13.83
C ARG A 108 -1.67 -24.41 -14.41
N VAL A 109 -0.94 -25.07 -13.52
CA VAL A 109 -0.17 -26.28 -13.88
C VAL A 109 -0.46 -27.32 -12.79
N TYR A 110 -1.16 -28.38 -13.16
CA TYR A 110 -1.73 -29.36 -12.21
C TYR A 110 -2.57 -28.65 -11.13
N ASP A 111 -2.33 -28.92 -9.86
CA ASP A 111 -3.06 -28.34 -8.73
C ASP A 111 -2.50 -26.99 -8.27
N LYS A 112 -1.52 -26.44 -8.98
CA LYS A 112 -0.84 -25.19 -8.63
C LYS A 112 -1.21 -24.06 -9.57
N SER A 113 -1.34 -22.85 -9.02
CA SER A 113 -1.59 -21.65 -9.80
C SER A 113 -0.60 -20.55 -9.42
N PHE A 114 -0.22 -19.74 -10.38
CA PHE A 114 0.61 -18.55 -10.19
C PHE A 114 0.15 -17.43 -11.12
N THR A 115 0.46 -16.20 -10.75
CA THR A 115 0.05 -15.02 -11.51
C THR A 115 1.16 -14.57 -12.44
N ILE A 116 0.78 -14.17 -13.65
CA ILE A 116 1.69 -13.63 -14.68
C ILE A 116 1.23 -12.23 -15.04
N ALA A 117 2.16 -11.26 -15.08
CA ALA A 117 1.91 -9.90 -15.54
C ALA A 117 2.70 -9.59 -16.80
N ASP A 118 2.07 -8.97 -17.78
CA ASP A 118 2.78 -8.24 -18.85
C ASP A 118 3.22 -6.90 -18.28
N ILE A 119 4.54 -6.64 -18.29
CA ILE A 119 5.17 -5.45 -17.74
C ILE A 119 5.44 -4.46 -18.87
N PRO A 120 4.46 -3.58 -19.23
CA PRO A 120 4.64 -2.61 -20.30
C PRO A 120 5.59 -1.48 -19.87
N GLY A 121 6.27 -0.85 -20.84
CA GLY A 121 7.03 0.39 -20.61
C GLY A 121 8.43 0.23 -20.01
N LEU A 122 8.91 -0.99 -19.77
CA LEU A 122 10.24 -1.22 -19.21
C LEU A 122 11.37 -0.97 -20.24
N ILE A 123 11.05 -0.94 -21.53
CA ILE A 123 12.01 -0.85 -22.64
C ILE A 123 11.81 0.40 -23.51
N GLU A 124 10.67 1.07 -23.45
CA GLU A 124 10.40 2.27 -24.25
C GLU A 124 10.59 3.55 -23.43
N GLY A 125 11.79 4.15 -23.43
CA GLY A 125 11.99 5.52 -22.97
C GLY A 125 11.72 5.80 -21.48
N ALA A 126 11.61 4.80 -20.64
CA ALA A 126 11.38 4.99 -19.20
C ALA A 126 12.55 5.71 -18.50
N SER A 127 13.72 5.76 -19.13
CA SER A 127 14.92 6.48 -18.64
C SER A 127 14.92 7.97 -19.01
N GLU A 128 14.03 8.44 -19.89
CA GLU A 128 14.04 9.81 -20.43
C GLU A 128 12.96 10.73 -19.87
N GLY A 129 12.53 10.55 -18.64
CA GLY A 129 11.96 11.67 -17.89
C GLY A 129 10.44 11.84 -17.89
N ALA A 130 9.65 10.90 -18.36
CA ALA A 130 8.20 10.96 -18.17
C ALA A 130 7.77 10.10 -16.97
N GLY A 131 7.97 10.55 -15.75
CA GLY A 131 7.28 10.20 -14.49
C GLY A 131 6.75 8.78 -14.21
N LEU A 132 6.87 7.87 -15.14
CA LEU A 132 6.26 6.54 -15.19
C LEU A 132 7.05 5.44 -14.43
N GLY A 133 8.37 5.65 -14.24
CA GLY A 133 9.29 4.60 -13.81
C GLY A 133 9.11 4.17 -12.35
N HIS A 134 9.06 5.10 -11.40
CA HIS A 134 9.21 4.78 -9.98
C HIS A 134 8.01 4.10 -9.33
N TYR A 135 6.78 4.41 -9.74
CA TYR A 135 5.58 3.80 -9.15
C TYR A 135 5.32 2.39 -9.69
N PHE A 136 5.56 2.19 -10.97
CA PHE A 136 5.38 0.90 -11.62
C PHE A 136 6.45 -0.12 -11.18
N LEU A 137 7.68 0.32 -10.99
CA LEU A 137 8.79 -0.53 -10.57
C LEU A 137 8.63 -1.10 -9.17
N ARG A 138 8.01 -0.36 -8.24
CA ARG A 138 7.67 -0.89 -6.91
C ARG A 138 6.77 -2.14 -6.98
N HIS A 139 6.03 -2.30 -8.05
CA HIS A 139 5.19 -3.48 -8.27
C HIS A 139 5.98 -4.65 -8.89
N VAL A 140 7.05 -4.35 -9.61
CA VAL A 140 7.98 -5.35 -10.19
C VAL A 140 8.93 -5.90 -9.13
N GLU A 141 9.25 -5.14 -8.09
CA GLU A 141 10.16 -5.53 -6.99
C GLU A 141 9.78 -6.84 -6.30
N ARG A 142 8.49 -7.20 -6.29
CA ARG A 142 8.00 -8.47 -5.69
C ARG A 142 7.83 -9.60 -6.71
N THR A 143 8.17 -9.37 -7.97
CA THR A 143 8.17 -10.41 -8.99
C THR A 143 9.31 -11.39 -8.73
N ARG A 144 8.98 -12.67 -8.64
CA ARG A 144 9.93 -13.73 -8.24
C ARG A 144 10.72 -14.28 -9.42
N LEU A 145 10.16 -14.19 -10.63
CA LEU A 145 10.73 -14.75 -11.84
C LEU A 145 10.43 -13.87 -13.04
N PHE A 146 11.40 -13.58 -13.87
CA PHE A 146 11.18 -12.94 -15.17
C PHE A 146 11.17 -13.94 -16.32
N LEU A 147 10.20 -13.79 -17.22
CA LEU A 147 10.23 -14.38 -18.55
C LEU A 147 10.67 -13.28 -19.52
N ILE A 148 11.91 -13.36 -19.98
CA ILE A 148 12.47 -12.42 -20.96
C ILE A 148 12.06 -12.90 -22.35
N VAL A 149 11.06 -12.24 -22.94
CA VAL A 149 10.51 -12.60 -24.25
C VAL A 149 11.30 -11.89 -25.33
N VAL A 150 11.94 -12.69 -26.18
CA VAL A 150 12.77 -12.23 -27.30
C VAL A 150 12.17 -12.75 -28.60
N ASP A 151 12.03 -11.88 -29.58
CA ASP A 151 11.61 -12.25 -30.93
C ASP A 151 12.76 -12.96 -31.68
N ALA A 152 12.58 -14.24 -31.95
CA ALA A 152 13.58 -15.04 -32.68
C ALA A 152 13.49 -14.89 -34.20
N SER A 153 12.44 -14.27 -34.73
CA SER A 153 12.22 -14.16 -36.17
C SER A 153 13.29 -13.29 -36.90
N GLY A 154 13.91 -12.37 -36.14
CA GLY A 154 14.84 -11.39 -36.78
C GLY A 154 14.14 -10.37 -37.66
N GLN A 155 12.79 -10.24 -37.57
CA GLN A 155 12.06 -9.18 -38.26
C GLN A 155 12.59 -7.81 -37.84
N GLU A 156 12.46 -6.82 -38.69
CA GLU A 156 12.97 -5.45 -38.46
C GLU A 156 14.52 -5.36 -38.38
N GLU A 157 15.26 -6.33 -39.00
CA GLU A 157 16.74 -6.37 -38.99
C GLU A 157 17.37 -6.40 -37.59
N ARG A 158 16.65 -6.92 -36.60
CA ARG A 158 17.08 -6.99 -35.21
C ARG A 158 17.81 -8.29 -34.89
N ASP A 159 18.92 -8.18 -34.14
CA ASP A 159 19.62 -9.35 -33.59
C ASP A 159 19.01 -9.72 -32.22
N PRO A 160 18.36 -10.90 -32.10
CA PRO A 160 17.74 -11.33 -30.83
C PRO A 160 18.68 -11.27 -29.60
N TYR A 161 19.97 -11.50 -29.80
CA TYR A 161 20.94 -11.44 -28.71
C TYR A 161 21.23 -10.00 -28.26
N ASN A 162 21.24 -9.05 -29.20
CA ASN A 162 21.39 -7.64 -28.88
C ASN A 162 20.14 -7.13 -28.13
N ASP A 163 18.96 -7.53 -28.59
CA ASP A 163 17.70 -7.20 -27.89
C ASP A 163 17.72 -7.68 -26.43
N TYR A 164 18.12 -8.92 -26.20
CA TYR A 164 18.32 -9.44 -24.84
C TYR A 164 19.28 -8.59 -24.01
N LYS A 165 20.41 -8.18 -24.56
CA LYS A 165 21.38 -7.32 -23.85
C LYS A 165 20.79 -5.96 -23.47
N VAL A 166 20.03 -5.35 -24.38
CA VAL A 166 19.38 -4.07 -24.11
C VAL A 166 18.37 -4.22 -22.99
N ILE A 167 17.55 -5.28 -23.00
CA ILE A 167 16.60 -5.58 -21.92
C ILE A 167 17.32 -5.67 -20.57
N ILE A 168 18.40 -6.43 -20.49
CA ILE A 168 19.17 -6.58 -19.26
C ILE A 168 19.81 -5.26 -18.81
N ASN A 169 20.28 -4.45 -19.74
CA ASN A 169 20.84 -3.14 -19.42
C ASN A 169 19.76 -2.16 -18.90
N GLU A 170 18.57 -2.19 -19.48
CA GLU A 170 17.46 -1.37 -18.99
C GLU A 170 17.02 -1.81 -17.58
N LEU A 171 16.87 -3.11 -17.32
CA LEU A 171 16.63 -3.62 -15.97
C LEU A 171 17.68 -3.11 -14.97
N LYS A 172 18.97 -3.12 -15.38
CA LYS A 172 20.09 -2.65 -14.55
C LYS A 172 20.07 -1.15 -14.27
N LYS A 173 19.64 -0.35 -15.24
CA LYS A 173 19.51 1.11 -15.06
C LYS A 173 18.41 1.46 -14.08
N HIS A 174 17.33 0.67 -14.09
CA HIS A 174 16.18 0.90 -13.20
C HIS A 174 16.49 0.49 -11.76
N ASP A 175 16.89 -0.77 -11.56
CA ASP A 175 17.31 -1.26 -10.25
C ASP A 175 18.30 -2.43 -10.43
N LYS A 176 19.39 -2.37 -9.71
CA LYS A 176 20.38 -3.46 -9.69
C LYS A 176 19.79 -4.77 -9.16
N ALA A 177 18.86 -4.71 -8.23
CA ALA A 177 18.19 -5.88 -7.67
C ALA A 177 17.37 -6.66 -8.73
N LEU A 178 16.80 -5.97 -9.73
CA LEU A 178 16.07 -6.62 -10.82
C LEU A 178 16.98 -7.49 -11.72
N VAL A 179 18.27 -7.18 -11.78
CA VAL A 179 19.22 -8.00 -12.55
C VAL A 179 19.52 -9.32 -11.84
N ASP A 180 19.39 -9.35 -10.52
CA ASP A 180 19.62 -10.56 -9.73
C ASP A 180 18.38 -11.46 -9.66
N THR A 181 17.22 -10.94 -10.06
CA THR A 181 15.98 -11.74 -10.13
C THR A 181 16.16 -12.90 -11.10
N PRO A 182 15.81 -14.13 -10.70
CA PRO A 182 15.83 -15.30 -11.56
C PRO A 182 15.05 -15.09 -12.85
N ARG A 183 15.58 -15.65 -13.95
CA ARG A 183 14.98 -15.42 -15.28
C ARG A 183 15.02 -16.66 -16.16
N ILE A 184 14.03 -16.76 -17.05
CA ILE A 184 13.97 -17.69 -18.15
C ILE A 184 13.91 -16.87 -19.43
N ILE A 185 14.71 -17.21 -20.44
CA ILE A 185 14.66 -16.57 -21.75
C ILE A 185 13.69 -17.36 -22.61
N VAL A 186 12.75 -16.66 -23.19
CA VAL A 186 11.72 -17.20 -24.06
C VAL A 186 11.97 -16.71 -25.48
N LEU A 187 12.49 -17.58 -26.36
CA LEU A 187 12.65 -17.29 -27.79
C LEU A 187 11.30 -17.54 -28.46
N ASN A 188 10.57 -16.48 -28.72
CA ASN A 188 9.23 -16.53 -29.32
C ASN A 188 9.29 -16.40 -30.86
N LYS A 189 8.16 -16.69 -31.51
CA LYS A 189 7.97 -16.72 -32.97
C LYS A 189 8.80 -17.78 -33.68
N MET A 190 8.96 -18.94 -33.03
CA MET A 190 9.71 -20.07 -33.61
C MET A 190 9.07 -20.71 -34.83
N ASP A 191 7.86 -20.30 -35.19
CA ASP A 191 7.14 -20.66 -36.42
C ASP A 191 7.69 -19.94 -37.68
N MET A 192 8.52 -18.92 -37.50
CA MET A 192 9.11 -18.17 -38.61
C MET A 192 10.36 -18.84 -39.16
N PRO A 193 10.60 -18.75 -40.49
CA PRO A 193 11.68 -19.52 -41.16
C PRO A 193 13.10 -19.30 -40.60
N GLU A 194 13.45 -18.08 -40.27
CA GLU A 194 14.80 -17.73 -39.81
C GLU A 194 15.01 -17.98 -38.31
N SER A 195 13.94 -18.27 -37.56
CA SER A 195 13.96 -18.32 -36.10
C SER A 195 14.89 -19.42 -35.56
N GLU A 196 14.93 -20.57 -36.21
CA GLU A 196 15.79 -21.69 -35.75
C GLU A 196 17.27 -21.37 -35.87
N ASN A 197 17.67 -20.68 -36.95
CA ASN A 197 19.06 -20.25 -37.14
C ASN A 197 19.44 -19.18 -36.10
N ASN A 198 18.60 -18.17 -35.93
CA ASN A 198 18.77 -17.11 -34.94
C ASN A 198 18.83 -17.67 -33.50
N ALA A 199 17.99 -18.65 -33.17
CA ALA A 199 18.00 -19.30 -31.86
C ALA A 199 19.31 -20.06 -31.61
N LYS A 200 19.86 -20.77 -32.62
CA LYS A 200 21.17 -21.44 -32.50
C LYS A 200 22.29 -20.44 -32.24
N GLN A 201 22.32 -19.33 -32.98
CA GLN A 201 23.28 -18.26 -32.75
C GLN A 201 23.15 -17.63 -31.37
N PHE A 202 21.92 -17.33 -30.95
CA PHE A 202 21.61 -16.79 -29.63
C PHE A 202 22.16 -17.70 -28.51
N ILE A 203 21.80 -18.98 -28.53
CA ILE A 203 22.25 -19.97 -27.55
C ILE A 203 23.76 -20.12 -27.52
N SER A 204 24.40 -20.11 -28.72
CA SER A 204 25.88 -20.15 -28.82
C SER A 204 26.54 -18.94 -28.14
N LYS A 205 26.01 -17.73 -28.37
CA LYS A 205 26.48 -16.50 -27.70
C LYS A 205 26.23 -16.55 -26.19
N LEU A 206 25.09 -17.04 -25.75
CA LEU A 206 24.70 -17.12 -24.35
C LEU A 206 25.55 -18.12 -23.54
N LYS A 207 25.89 -19.26 -24.10
CA LYS A 207 26.75 -20.28 -23.46
C LYS A 207 28.13 -19.77 -23.05
N LYS A 208 28.58 -18.64 -23.60
CA LYS A 208 29.85 -17.98 -23.22
C LYS A 208 29.73 -17.18 -21.92
N THR A 209 28.51 -16.97 -21.40
CA THR A 209 28.28 -16.28 -20.12
C THR A 209 28.44 -17.23 -18.94
N LYS A 210 28.90 -16.71 -17.82
CA LYS A 210 28.98 -17.45 -16.53
C LYS A 210 27.55 -17.66 -16.01
N ASN A 211 27.12 -18.91 -15.81
CA ASN A 211 25.76 -19.28 -15.40
C ASN A 211 24.65 -18.82 -16.40
N PRO A 212 24.61 -19.39 -17.61
CA PRO A 212 23.60 -19.01 -18.58
C PRO A 212 22.19 -19.38 -18.09
N PRO A 213 21.20 -18.46 -18.22
CA PRO A 213 19.83 -18.75 -17.89
C PRO A 213 19.22 -19.83 -18.81
N ILE A 214 18.12 -20.43 -18.35
CA ILE A 214 17.36 -21.40 -19.15
C ILE A 214 16.78 -20.69 -20.37
N VAL A 215 16.88 -21.32 -21.54
CA VAL A 215 16.32 -20.84 -22.80
C VAL A 215 15.25 -21.83 -23.27
N ILE A 216 14.04 -21.33 -23.53
CA ILE A 216 12.93 -22.13 -24.05
C ILE A 216 12.48 -21.53 -25.38
N LYS A 217 12.31 -22.38 -26.38
CA LYS A 217 11.84 -22.02 -27.72
C LYS A 217 10.34 -22.17 -27.76
N VAL A 218 9.60 -21.13 -28.15
CA VAL A 218 8.15 -21.16 -28.24
C VAL A 218 7.61 -20.48 -29.49
N SER A 219 6.42 -20.84 -29.88
CA SER A 219 5.58 -20.02 -30.73
C SER A 219 4.24 -19.80 -30.04
N ALA A 220 3.98 -18.58 -29.61
CA ALA A 220 2.68 -18.21 -29.05
C ALA A 220 1.55 -18.37 -30.09
N HIS A 221 1.86 -18.28 -31.37
CA HIS A 221 0.87 -18.41 -32.45
C HIS A 221 0.47 -19.88 -32.70
N THR A 222 1.44 -20.79 -32.74
CA THR A 222 1.20 -22.21 -33.01
C THR A 222 1.11 -23.06 -31.75
N HIS A 223 1.26 -22.46 -30.57
CA HIS A 223 1.31 -23.11 -29.25
C HIS A 223 2.48 -24.07 -29.04
N MET A 224 3.49 -24.05 -29.93
CA MET A 224 4.69 -24.87 -29.81
C MET A 224 5.47 -24.47 -28.55
N GLY A 225 5.90 -25.43 -27.72
CA GLY A 225 6.74 -25.21 -26.53
C GLY A 225 6.04 -24.56 -25.34
N ILE A 226 4.73 -24.28 -25.43
CA ILE A 226 3.98 -23.59 -24.37
C ILE A 226 3.84 -24.44 -23.10
N GLU A 227 3.55 -25.74 -23.26
CA GLU A 227 3.43 -26.65 -22.12
C GLU A 227 4.75 -26.83 -21.37
N GLU A 228 5.86 -26.94 -22.12
CA GLU A 228 7.21 -26.98 -21.54
C GLU A 228 7.52 -25.69 -20.77
N LEU A 229 7.24 -24.53 -21.37
CA LEU A 229 7.42 -23.21 -20.72
C LEU A 229 6.61 -23.12 -19.42
N LEU A 230 5.33 -23.49 -19.44
CA LEU A 230 4.47 -23.48 -18.27
C LEU A 230 5.01 -24.38 -17.16
N THR A 231 5.41 -25.63 -17.50
CA THR A 231 5.91 -26.61 -16.53
C THR A 231 7.21 -26.13 -15.87
N ILE A 232 8.16 -25.62 -16.66
CA ILE A 232 9.44 -25.12 -16.16
C ILE A 232 9.22 -23.85 -15.32
N THR A 233 8.35 -22.96 -15.78
CA THR A 233 8.00 -21.73 -15.04
C THR A 233 7.38 -22.06 -13.69
N ALA A 234 6.36 -22.95 -13.65
CA ALA A 234 5.74 -23.40 -12.42
C ALA A 234 6.76 -23.99 -11.44
N LYS A 235 7.60 -24.93 -11.94
CA LYS A 235 8.66 -25.53 -11.13
C LYS A 235 9.56 -24.47 -10.50
N ARG A 236 10.05 -23.53 -11.30
CA ARG A 236 10.92 -22.44 -10.82
C ARG A 236 10.23 -21.54 -9.80
N VAL A 237 9.01 -21.09 -10.07
CA VAL A 237 8.26 -20.23 -9.14
C VAL A 237 8.09 -20.91 -7.77
N TYR A 238 7.85 -22.23 -7.74
CA TYR A 238 7.66 -22.95 -6.46
C TYR A 238 8.95 -23.32 -5.75
N GLU A 239 10.08 -23.41 -6.47
CA GLU A 239 11.40 -23.60 -5.89
C GLU A 239 11.98 -22.31 -5.29
N LEU A 240 11.58 -21.15 -5.81
CA LEU A 240 12.05 -19.85 -5.32
C LEU A 240 11.44 -19.54 -3.94
N PRO A 241 12.21 -18.91 -3.04
CA PRO A 241 11.69 -18.45 -1.77
C PRO A 241 10.51 -17.51 -2.01
N LYS A 242 9.53 -17.56 -1.11
CA LYS A 242 8.48 -16.53 -1.11
C LYS A 242 9.13 -15.20 -0.75
N PRO A 243 8.66 -14.07 -1.31
CA PRO A 243 9.15 -12.77 -0.90
C PRO A 243 9.01 -12.63 0.63
N GLU A 244 9.86 -11.85 1.25
CA GLU A 244 9.77 -11.55 2.67
C GLU A 244 8.98 -10.25 2.88
N PRO A 245 8.29 -10.10 4.05
CA PRO A 245 7.67 -8.84 4.41
C PRO A 245 8.72 -7.72 4.44
N ILE A 246 8.32 -6.52 4.06
CA ILE A 246 9.22 -5.36 4.13
C ILE A 246 9.33 -4.93 5.59
N GLU A 247 10.56 -4.75 6.09
CA GLU A 247 10.79 -4.08 7.37
C GLU A 247 10.42 -2.60 7.25
N PHE A 248 9.61 -2.10 8.16
CA PHE A 248 9.17 -0.71 8.20
C PHE A 248 8.99 -0.24 9.65
N GLU A 249 9.14 1.05 9.87
CA GLU A 249 8.77 1.67 11.13
C GLU A 249 7.25 1.75 11.21
N LYS A 250 6.66 1.06 12.21
CA LYS A 250 5.21 0.99 12.36
C LYS A 250 4.66 2.32 12.83
N PHE A 251 3.73 2.87 12.06
CA PHE A 251 2.93 4.02 12.47
C PHE A 251 1.79 3.55 13.38
N GLU A 252 1.58 4.23 14.48
CA GLU A 252 0.46 3.98 15.40
C GLU A 252 -0.25 5.28 15.74
N TYR A 253 -1.58 5.26 15.70
CA TYR A 253 -2.36 6.39 16.19
C TYR A 253 -2.22 6.48 17.71
N THR A 254 -1.61 7.54 18.18
CA THR A 254 -1.48 7.81 19.61
C THR A 254 -2.78 8.40 20.16
N LYS A 255 -3.28 7.85 21.27
CA LYS A 255 -4.34 8.49 22.02
C LYS A 255 -3.83 9.80 22.61
N ALA A 256 -4.69 10.81 22.63
CA ALA A 256 -4.37 12.05 23.32
C ALA A 256 -4.10 11.76 24.83
N ASP A 257 -3.05 12.36 25.37
CA ASP A 257 -2.73 12.21 26.79
C ASP A 257 -3.88 12.80 27.64
N PRO A 258 -4.58 11.97 28.47
CA PRO A 258 -5.75 12.41 29.25
C PRO A 258 -5.38 13.43 30.34
N THR A 259 -4.09 13.71 30.53
CA THR A 259 -3.63 14.68 31.51
C THR A 259 -3.29 16.04 30.93
N ARG A 260 -3.17 16.15 29.61
CA ARG A 260 -2.73 17.35 28.91
C ARG A 260 -3.89 18.11 28.31
N TYR A 261 -3.72 19.42 28.29
CA TYR A 261 -4.57 20.38 27.59
C TYR A 261 -3.72 21.48 26.97
N GLU A 262 -4.24 22.09 25.92
CA GLU A 262 -3.69 23.30 25.31
C GLU A 262 -4.77 24.37 25.22
N ILE A 263 -4.39 25.63 25.28
CA ILE A 263 -5.29 26.78 25.08
C ILE A 263 -4.78 27.52 23.86
N THR A 264 -5.61 27.63 22.86
CA THR A 264 -5.36 28.40 21.64
C THR A 264 -6.36 29.52 21.52
N ARG A 265 -6.16 30.43 20.58
CA ARG A 265 -7.09 31.52 20.28
C ARG A 265 -7.63 31.31 18.87
N ASP A 266 -8.94 31.29 18.74
CA ASP A 266 -9.63 31.15 17.46
C ASP A 266 -9.67 32.49 16.71
N ASP A 267 -10.03 32.50 15.44
CA ASP A 267 -10.13 33.68 14.58
C ASP A 267 -11.18 34.69 15.07
N ASP A 268 -12.22 34.23 15.80
CA ASP A 268 -13.24 35.04 16.42
C ASP A 268 -12.82 35.65 17.78
N GLY A 269 -11.60 35.31 18.23
CA GLY A 269 -11.01 35.80 19.48
C GLY A 269 -11.32 34.93 20.70
N ALA A 270 -12.13 33.88 20.57
CA ALA A 270 -12.44 32.95 21.65
C ALA A 270 -11.21 32.15 22.08
N TYR A 271 -11.13 31.82 23.35
CA TYR A 271 -10.13 30.90 23.90
C TYR A 271 -10.63 29.47 23.73
N VAL A 272 -9.95 28.68 22.91
CA VAL A 272 -10.29 27.28 22.65
C VAL A 272 -9.41 26.38 23.49
N ILE A 273 -10.02 25.53 24.31
CA ILE A 273 -9.31 24.56 25.15
C ILE A 273 -9.49 23.17 24.54
N ILE A 274 -8.37 22.56 24.13
CA ILE A 274 -8.29 21.26 23.49
C ILE A 274 -7.37 20.31 24.25
N GLY A 275 -7.54 19.02 24.05
CA GLY A 275 -6.65 17.99 24.58
C GLY A 275 -7.36 16.89 25.37
N GLY A 276 -6.67 15.77 25.57
CA GLY A 276 -7.27 14.58 26.16
C GLY A 276 -7.87 14.79 27.55
N PHE A 277 -7.33 15.73 28.34
CA PHE A 277 -7.91 16.09 29.64
C PHE A 277 -9.33 16.66 29.48
N VAL A 278 -9.52 17.54 28.53
CA VAL A 278 -10.79 18.22 28.29
C VAL A 278 -11.82 17.26 27.71
N ASP A 279 -11.38 16.43 26.76
CA ASP A 279 -12.20 15.40 26.14
C ASP A 279 -12.75 14.43 27.21
N GLU A 280 -11.89 14.00 28.15
CA GLU A 280 -12.30 13.14 29.25
C GLU A 280 -13.23 13.85 30.25
N LEU A 281 -12.97 15.13 30.54
CA LEU A 281 -13.79 15.92 31.45
C LEU A 281 -15.19 16.11 30.89
N ILE A 282 -15.33 16.52 29.62
CA ILE A 282 -16.65 16.68 28.96
C ILE A 282 -17.42 15.37 28.91
N ARG A 283 -16.74 14.26 28.65
CA ARG A 283 -17.34 12.92 28.66
C ARG A 283 -17.98 12.56 30.00
N ASN A 284 -17.39 13.03 31.11
CA ASN A 284 -17.80 12.70 32.45
C ASN A 284 -18.83 13.67 33.05
N VAL A 285 -19.24 14.71 32.32
CA VAL A 285 -20.08 15.79 32.80
C VAL A 285 -21.30 15.98 31.91
N VAL A 286 -22.45 16.17 32.49
CA VAL A 286 -23.66 16.63 31.80
C VAL A 286 -23.82 18.13 32.12
N LEU A 287 -23.45 18.97 31.15
CA LEU A 287 -23.41 20.44 31.34
C LEU A 287 -24.77 21.07 31.61
N SER A 288 -25.88 20.39 31.25
CA SER A 288 -27.26 20.82 31.58
C SER A 288 -27.70 20.50 33.01
N ASP A 289 -26.93 19.68 33.74
CA ASP A 289 -27.20 19.35 35.14
C ASP A 289 -26.39 20.27 36.08
N ALA A 290 -27.02 21.03 36.92
CA ALA A 290 -26.39 22.02 37.79
C ALA A 290 -25.27 21.43 38.69
N GLN A 291 -25.43 20.19 39.20
CA GLN A 291 -24.43 19.54 40.04
C GLN A 291 -23.21 19.09 39.20
N SER A 292 -23.48 18.58 38.02
CA SER A 292 -22.42 18.19 37.08
C SER A 292 -21.64 19.42 36.60
N PHE A 293 -22.31 20.52 36.33
CA PHE A 293 -21.70 21.78 35.95
C PHE A 293 -20.82 22.37 37.07
N ALA A 294 -21.30 22.35 38.31
CA ALA A 294 -20.49 22.77 39.46
C ALA A 294 -19.25 21.89 39.65
N TYR A 295 -19.36 20.58 39.39
CA TYR A 295 -18.20 19.69 39.37
C TYR A 295 -17.22 20.04 38.24
N PHE A 296 -17.72 20.31 37.05
CA PHE A 296 -16.90 20.76 35.89
C PHE A 296 -16.11 22.02 36.26
N GLN A 297 -16.77 23.06 36.77
CA GLN A 297 -16.11 24.30 37.19
C GLN A 297 -15.02 24.06 38.25
N LYS A 298 -15.30 23.21 39.22
CA LYS A 298 -14.33 22.84 40.25
C LYS A 298 -13.09 22.17 39.65
N VAL A 299 -13.30 21.20 38.77
CA VAL A 299 -12.18 20.47 38.13
C VAL A 299 -11.32 21.40 37.26
N MET A 300 -11.96 22.31 36.53
CA MET A 300 -11.27 23.35 35.75
C MET A 300 -10.39 24.26 36.62
N LYS A 301 -10.92 24.65 37.78
CA LYS A 301 -10.21 25.48 38.79
C LYS A 301 -9.06 24.70 39.42
N ASP A 302 -9.29 23.45 39.87
CA ASP A 302 -8.29 22.59 40.51
C ASP A 302 -7.14 22.22 39.53
N LYS A 303 -7.43 22.04 38.27
CA LYS A 303 -6.43 21.80 37.22
C LYS A 303 -5.62 23.07 36.86
N GLY A 304 -6.09 24.24 37.31
CA GLY A 304 -5.41 25.51 37.09
C GLY A 304 -5.69 26.13 35.69
N ILE A 305 -6.70 25.67 34.98
CA ILE A 305 -7.05 26.17 33.64
C ILE A 305 -7.50 27.63 33.74
N ILE A 306 -8.30 27.96 34.73
CA ILE A 306 -8.71 29.36 35.00
C ILE A 306 -7.51 30.28 35.17
N LYS A 307 -6.49 29.87 35.95
CA LYS A 307 -5.24 30.64 36.11
C LYS A 307 -4.44 30.75 34.81
N HIS A 308 -4.51 29.74 33.97
CA HIS A 308 -3.83 29.73 32.68
C HIS A 308 -4.50 30.72 31.70
N LEU A 309 -5.83 30.73 31.62
CA LEU A 309 -6.62 31.68 30.85
C LEU A 309 -6.29 33.13 31.26
N ARG A 310 -6.24 33.42 32.57
CA ARG A 310 -5.82 34.76 33.11
C ARG A 310 -4.43 35.14 32.62
N LYS A 311 -3.47 34.23 32.66
CA LYS A 311 -2.10 34.50 32.15
C LYS A 311 -2.07 34.78 30.66
N LEU A 312 -2.98 34.21 29.89
CA LEU A 312 -3.12 34.50 28.46
C LEU A 312 -3.92 35.75 28.16
N GLY A 313 -4.41 36.45 29.22
CA GLY A 313 -5.06 37.77 29.11
C GLY A 313 -6.57 37.70 29.01
N ALA A 314 -7.21 36.56 29.36
CA ALA A 314 -8.66 36.47 29.41
C ALA A 314 -9.27 37.41 30.46
N LYS A 315 -10.36 38.09 30.08
CA LYS A 315 -11.11 39.03 30.90
C LYS A 315 -12.56 38.57 31.05
N ASP A 316 -13.23 39.14 32.05
CA ASP A 316 -14.67 38.89 32.23
C ASP A 316 -15.44 39.19 30.93
N GLY A 317 -16.29 38.23 30.54
CA GLY A 317 -17.06 38.30 29.33
C GLY A 317 -16.39 37.68 28.09
N ASP A 318 -15.11 37.30 28.17
CA ASP A 318 -14.45 36.61 27.06
C ASP A 318 -15.05 35.21 26.87
N THR A 319 -15.16 34.80 25.59
CA THR A 319 -15.65 33.48 25.25
C THR A 319 -14.56 32.43 25.41
N VAL A 320 -14.90 31.34 26.13
CA VAL A 320 -14.08 30.14 26.27
C VAL A 320 -14.81 28.98 25.62
N ARG A 321 -14.23 28.42 24.57
CA ARG A 321 -14.79 27.29 23.82
C ARG A 321 -14.15 25.98 24.25
N ILE A 322 -15.00 25.02 24.59
CA ILE A 322 -14.58 23.67 25.01
C ILE A 322 -15.45 22.65 24.25
N ALA A 323 -14.87 21.90 23.33
CA ALA A 323 -15.59 21.10 22.37
C ALA A 323 -16.67 21.93 21.64
N ASP A 324 -17.92 21.51 21.66
CA ASP A 324 -19.06 22.22 21.03
C ASP A 324 -19.75 23.24 21.96
N PHE A 325 -19.14 23.59 23.11
CA PHE A 325 -19.75 24.46 24.10
C PHE A 325 -18.97 25.76 24.26
N ASP A 326 -19.69 26.87 24.21
CA ASP A 326 -19.15 28.21 24.49
C ASP A 326 -19.58 28.64 25.91
N PHE A 327 -18.60 29.07 26.70
CA PHE A 327 -18.79 29.56 28.05
C PHE A 327 -18.28 31.01 28.15
N GLU A 328 -18.93 31.82 28.98
CA GLU A 328 -18.43 33.13 29.33
C GLU A 328 -17.40 32.98 30.46
N PHE A 329 -16.22 33.57 30.27
CA PHE A 329 -15.20 33.58 31.30
C PHE A 329 -15.64 34.60 32.40
N VAL A 330 -15.63 34.17 33.66
CA VAL A 330 -15.89 35.00 34.83
C VAL A 330 -14.71 34.82 35.76
N ASP A 331 -14.14 35.96 36.17
CA ASP A 331 -12.97 36.02 37.01
C ASP A 331 -13.38 36.09 38.50
N ASP A 332 -13.69 34.94 39.08
CA ASP A 332 -14.03 34.79 40.52
C ASP A 332 -12.78 34.58 41.40
#